data_ed200bdea2800f88458efd86c78743b8
#
_entry.id   ed200bdea2800f88458efd86c78743b8
#
_cell.length_a   1.000
_cell.length_b   1.000
_cell.length_c   1.000
_cell.angle_alpha   90.00
_cell.angle_beta   90.00
_cell.angle_gamma   90.00
#
_symmetry.space_group_name_H-M   'P 1'
#
loop_
_entity.id
_entity.type
_entity.pdbx_description
1 polymer ?
#
loop_
_entity_poly.entity_id
_entity_poly.type
_entity_poly.pdbx_seq_one_letter_code
_entity_poly.pdbx_strand_id
1 'polypeptide(L)'
;MHKSAPYRRLLLGSLLFIAVVALLVYGIGWETLKSRREDLIYLGQQHMFLVACSMLLSLLVGIPSGILLSRPFARRWAEHVMQIFNVGNTLPPLAVLALAMVIIGIGDRPAVVALFLASLLPIVRNTYAGLRSVPPALVEAANGIGMTAGQRLRQVELPNALPVIFAGVRIAMAINVGTAPLAFLIGASSYGE
;
A
#
# COMPACT_ATOMS: atom_id res chain seq x y z
N MET A 1 20.16 -10.95 33.64
CA MET A 1 21.06 -10.04 32.92
C MET A 1 20.32 -9.40 31.74
N HIS A 2 20.29 -8.09 31.69
CA HIS A 2 19.92 -7.14 30.64
C HIS A 2 18.58 -7.27 29.86
N LYS A 3 17.46 -6.94 30.54
CA LYS A 3 16.16 -6.64 29.88
C LYS A 3 15.98 -5.13 29.52
N SER A 4 17.04 -4.34 29.49
CA SER A 4 16.96 -2.88 29.26
C SER A 4 17.06 -2.44 27.77
N ALA A 5 17.21 -3.39 26.84
CA ALA A 5 17.46 -3.07 25.42
C ALA A 5 16.25 -2.48 24.62
N PRO A 6 14.98 -2.91 24.79
CA PRO A 6 13.90 -2.40 23.93
C PRO A 6 13.51 -0.96 24.25
N TYR A 7 13.42 -0.59 25.53
CA TYR A 7 13.05 0.78 25.93
C TYR A 7 14.10 1.82 25.56
N ARG A 8 15.39 1.48 25.64
CA ARG A 8 16.48 2.38 25.26
C ARG A 8 16.48 2.67 23.76
N ARG A 9 16.17 1.69 22.93
CA ARG A 9 16.03 1.88 21.46
C ARG A 9 14.80 2.72 21.11
N LEU A 10 13.68 2.53 21.80
CA LEU A 10 12.48 3.35 21.64
C LEU A 10 12.73 4.80 22.07
N LEU A 11 13.37 5.02 23.22
CA LEU A 11 13.73 6.36 23.68
C LEU A 11 14.72 7.06 22.75
N LEU A 12 15.76 6.36 22.27
CA LEU A 12 16.69 6.92 21.29
C LEU A 12 16.00 7.25 19.97
N GLY A 13 15.09 6.39 19.51
CA GLY A 13 14.31 6.64 18.29
C GLY A 13 13.38 7.84 18.42
N SER A 14 12.69 8.00 19.56
CA SER A 14 11.83 9.14 19.81
C SER A 14 12.61 10.46 19.96
N LEU A 15 13.77 10.42 20.63
CA LEU A 15 14.67 11.58 20.76
C LEU A 15 15.20 12.02 19.39
N LEU A 16 15.63 11.05 18.56
CA LEU A 16 16.09 11.33 17.21
C LEU A 16 14.97 11.94 16.35
N PHE A 17 13.77 11.39 16.43
CA PHE A 17 12.60 11.91 15.72
C PHE A 17 12.29 13.36 16.14
N ILE A 18 12.25 13.63 17.45
CA ILE A 18 12.02 14.99 17.98
C ILE A 18 13.12 15.95 17.54
N ALA A 19 14.39 15.51 17.56
CA ALA A 19 15.51 16.32 17.10
C ALA A 19 15.41 16.66 15.61
N VAL A 20 15.02 15.69 14.76
CA VAL A 20 14.82 15.91 13.33
C VAL A 20 13.65 16.88 13.08
N VAL A 21 12.53 16.70 13.77
CA VAL A 21 11.38 17.61 13.66
C VAL A 21 11.75 19.03 14.11
N ALA A 22 12.46 19.16 15.22
CA ALA A 22 12.91 20.48 15.73
C ALA A 22 13.88 21.15 14.74
N LEU A 23 14.80 20.40 14.13
CA LEU A 23 15.72 20.90 13.12
C LEU A 23 14.99 21.34 11.85
N LEU A 24 13.99 20.59 11.40
CA LEU A 24 13.13 20.96 10.26
C LEU A 24 12.35 22.24 10.55
N VAL A 25 11.71 22.33 11.71
CA VAL A 25 10.96 23.53 12.13
C VAL A 25 11.89 24.75 12.22
N TYR A 26 13.10 24.58 12.75
CA TYR A 26 14.09 25.63 12.81
C TYR A 26 14.56 26.06 11.42
N GLY A 27 14.82 25.11 10.52
CA GLY A 27 15.29 25.36 9.15
C GLY A 27 14.24 26.03 8.25
N ILE A 28 12.94 25.64 8.39
CA ILE A 28 11.82 26.25 7.64
C ILE A 28 11.45 27.63 8.20
N GLY A 29 11.63 27.84 9.51
CA GLY A 29 11.23 29.03 10.24
C GLY A 29 9.76 28.99 10.71
N TRP A 30 9.55 29.31 11.98
CA TRP A 30 8.23 29.30 12.62
C TRP A 30 7.23 30.23 11.94
N GLU A 31 7.66 31.42 11.53
CA GLU A 31 6.82 32.41 10.85
C GLU A 31 6.35 31.89 9.47
N THR A 32 7.20 31.17 8.74
CA THR A 32 6.84 30.57 7.45
C THR A 32 5.79 29.48 7.64
N LEU A 33 5.95 28.61 8.63
CA LEU A 33 4.97 27.58 8.96
C LEU A 33 3.62 28.16 9.36
N LYS A 34 3.65 29.27 10.12
CA LYS A 34 2.43 29.95 10.56
C LYS A 34 1.72 30.66 9.40
N SER A 35 2.45 31.35 8.53
CA SER A 35 1.90 32.05 7.37
C SER A 35 1.35 31.09 6.30
N ARG A 36 1.93 29.88 6.16
CA ARG A 36 1.49 28.86 5.21
C ARG A 36 0.58 27.79 5.81
N ARG A 37 0.04 28.03 7.01
CA ARG A 37 -0.78 27.02 7.72
C ARG A 37 -1.99 26.57 6.91
N GLU A 38 -2.68 27.49 6.26
CA GLU A 38 -3.88 27.16 5.47
C GLU A 38 -3.52 26.31 4.25
N ASP A 39 -2.44 26.67 3.54
CA ASP A 39 -1.92 25.88 2.42
C ASP A 39 -1.54 24.47 2.87
N LEU A 40 -0.81 24.35 3.98
CA LEU A 40 -0.40 23.04 4.53
C LEU A 40 -1.60 22.15 4.90
N ILE A 41 -2.65 22.74 5.48
CA ILE A 41 -3.87 21.99 5.81
C ILE A 41 -4.58 21.56 4.54
N TYR A 42 -4.75 22.47 3.58
CA TYR A 42 -5.39 22.18 2.31
C TYR A 42 -4.65 21.07 1.54
N LEU A 43 -3.35 21.22 1.33
CA LEU A 43 -2.52 20.23 0.63
C LEU A 43 -2.51 18.89 1.37
N GLY A 44 -2.54 18.90 2.71
CA GLY A 44 -2.67 17.70 3.52
C GLY A 44 -3.98 16.97 3.31
N GLN A 45 -5.08 17.69 3.22
CA GLN A 45 -6.40 17.11 2.94
C GLN A 45 -6.43 16.51 1.53
N GLN A 46 -5.91 17.20 0.53
CA GLN A 46 -5.85 16.71 -0.84
C GLN A 46 -4.94 15.48 -0.95
N HIS A 47 -3.75 15.53 -0.35
CA HIS A 47 -2.85 14.38 -0.29
C HIS A 47 -3.53 13.16 0.34
N MET A 48 -4.19 13.32 1.49
CA MET A 48 -4.92 12.24 2.15
C MET A 48 -6.09 11.74 1.32
N PHE A 49 -6.77 12.62 0.59
CA PHE A 49 -7.84 12.25 -0.32
C PHE A 49 -7.33 11.34 -1.46
N LEU A 50 -6.24 11.73 -2.13
CA LEU A 50 -5.61 10.93 -3.17
C LEU A 50 -5.18 9.55 -2.65
N VAL A 51 -4.50 9.52 -1.50
CA VAL A 51 -4.06 8.28 -0.84
C VAL A 51 -5.25 7.41 -0.45
N ALA A 52 -6.27 7.96 0.19
CA ALA A 52 -7.43 7.21 0.63
C ALA A 52 -8.20 6.60 -0.55
N CYS A 53 -8.48 7.38 -1.59
CA CYS A 53 -9.19 6.92 -2.78
C CYS A 53 -8.42 5.80 -3.50
N SER A 54 -7.14 6.00 -3.76
CA SER A 54 -6.31 5.02 -4.45
C SER A 54 -6.10 3.75 -3.64
N MET A 55 -5.90 3.85 -2.32
CA MET A 55 -5.77 2.69 -1.43
C MET A 55 -7.07 1.91 -1.32
N LEU A 56 -8.21 2.59 -1.18
CA LEU A 56 -9.51 1.93 -1.14
C LEU A 56 -9.76 1.11 -2.40
N LEU A 57 -9.51 1.69 -3.57
CA LEU A 57 -9.60 0.98 -4.85
C LEU A 57 -8.64 -0.21 -4.90
N SER A 58 -7.40 -0.02 -4.43
CA SER A 58 -6.38 -1.08 -4.42
C SER A 58 -6.76 -2.24 -3.50
N LEU A 59 -7.40 -1.98 -2.36
CA LEU A 59 -7.89 -3.01 -1.45
C LEU A 59 -9.09 -3.75 -2.06
N LEU A 60 -10.06 -3.00 -2.61
CA LEU A 60 -11.28 -3.56 -3.19
C LEU A 60 -11.00 -4.44 -4.42
N VAL A 61 -9.97 -4.13 -5.20
CA VAL A 61 -9.58 -4.91 -6.37
C VAL A 61 -8.49 -5.92 -6.03
N GLY A 62 -7.50 -5.52 -5.27
CA GLY A 62 -6.29 -6.31 -5.02
C GLY A 62 -6.52 -7.55 -4.16
N ILE A 63 -7.29 -7.43 -3.07
CA ILE A 63 -7.58 -8.58 -2.20
C ILE A 63 -8.42 -9.62 -2.94
N PRO A 64 -9.55 -9.30 -3.58
CA PRO A 64 -10.32 -10.28 -4.34
C PRO A 64 -9.51 -10.90 -5.50
N SER A 65 -8.72 -10.11 -6.21
CA SER A 65 -7.86 -10.60 -7.29
C SER A 65 -6.81 -11.60 -6.77
N GLY A 66 -6.15 -11.30 -5.65
CA GLY A 66 -5.19 -12.21 -5.01
C GLY A 66 -5.85 -13.51 -4.53
N ILE A 67 -7.07 -13.42 -3.97
CA ILE A 67 -7.86 -14.60 -3.60
C ILE A 67 -8.18 -15.44 -4.84
N LEU A 68 -8.67 -14.81 -5.90
CA LEU A 68 -9.04 -15.50 -7.14
C LEU A 68 -7.84 -16.22 -7.77
N LEU A 69 -6.71 -15.53 -7.88
CA LEU A 69 -5.47 -16.08 -8.42
C LEU A 69 -4.91 -17.26 -7.58
N SER A 70 -5.18 -17.28 -6.28
CA SER A 70 -4.75 -18.38 -5.39
C SER A 70 -5.53 -19.69 -5.60
N ARG A 71 -6.67 -19.64 -6.30
CA ARG A 71 -7.54 -20.81 -6.52
C ARG A 71 -6.97 -21.78 -7.56
N PRO A 72 -7.28 -23.10 -7.44
CA PRO A 72 -6.75 -24.13 -8.34
C PRO A 72 -7.00 -23.85 -9.81
N PHE A 73 -8.19 -23.33 -10.17
CA PHE A 73 -8.55 -23.05 -11.56
C PHE A 73 -7.76 -21.89 -12.17
N ALA A 74 -7.30 -20.93 -11.35
CA ALA A 74 -6.55 -19.78 -11.81
C ALA A 74 -5.03 -20.02 -11.82
N ARG A 75 -4.54 -21.13 -11.27
CA ARG A 75 -3.11 -21.42 -11.10
C ARG A 75 -2.32 -21.30 -12.40
N ARG A 76 -2.90 -21.71 -13.52
CA ARG A 76 -2.28 -21.61 -14.85
C ARG A 76 -2.01 -20.17 -15.28
N TRP A 77 -2.88 -19.25 -14.88
CA TRP A 77 -2.79 -17.84 -15.24
C TRP A 77 -2.07 -17.00 -14.19
N ALA A 78 -2.07 -17.47 -12.95
CA ALA A 78 -1.52 -16.72 -11.82
C ALA A 78 -0.06 -16.31 -12.05
N GLU A 79 0.78 -17.20 -12.56
CA GLU A 79 2.19 -16.93 -12.84
C GLU A 79 2.37 -15.86 -13.92
N HIS A 80 1.60 -15.94 -15.00
CA HIS A 80 1.63 -14.95 -16.09
C HIS A 80 1.15 -13.56 -15.60
N VAL A 81 0.05 -13.55 -14.85
CA VAL A 81 -0.48 -12.31 -14.25
C VAL A 81 0.56 -11.69 -13.31
N MET A 82 1.18 -12.49 -12.45
CA MET A 82 2.24 -12.00 -11.55
C MET A 82 3.46 -11.48 -12.29
N GLN A 83 3.83 -12.08 -13.44
CA GLN A 83 4.91 -11.57 -14.27
C GLN A 83 4.57 -10.21 -14.89
N ILE A 84 3.35 -10.04 -15.42
CA ILE A 84 2.89 -8.74 -15.94
C ILE A 84 2.96 -7.67 -14.84
N PHE A 85 2.49 -7.98 -13.64
CA PHE A 85 2.59 -7.07 -12.50
C PHE A 85 4.04 -6.78 -12.11
N ASN A 86 4.94 -7.78 -12.12
CA ASN A 86 6.35 -7.57 -11.83
C ASN A 86 7.01 -6.60 -12.82
N VAL A 87 6.71 -6.75 -14.12
CA VAL A 87 7.19 -5.81 -15.15
C VAL A 87 6.64 -4.40 -14.89
N GLY A 88 5.32 -4.29 -14.60
CA GLY A 88 4.70 -3.00 -14.26
C GLY A 88 5.36 -2.31 -13.06
N ASN A 89 5.81 -3.08 -12.07
CA ASN A 89 6.47 -2.54 -10.87
C ASN A 89 7.92 -2.05 -11.13
N THR A 90 8.51 -2.36 -12.28
CA THR A 90 9.81 -1.80 -12.68
C THR A 90 9.70 -0.39 -13.26
N LEU A 91 8.49 0.04 -13.62
CA LEU A 91 8.26 1.39 -14.14
C LEU A 91 8.46 2.41 -13.00
N PRO A 92 9.23 3.48 -13.25
CA PRO A 92 9.32 4.57 -12.28
C PRO A 92 7.94 5.16 -12.01
N PRO A 93 7.59 5.48 -10.74
CA PRO A 93 6.28 6.05 -10.39
C PRO A 93 5.91 7.28 -11.23
N LEU A 94 6.87 8.12 -11.53
CA LEU A 94 6.69 9.29 -12.38
C LEU A 94 6.26 8.94 -13.81
N ALA A 95 6.80 7.85 -14.37
CA ALA A 95 6.42 7.38 -15.69
C ALA A 95 4.96 6.89 -15.72
N VAL A 96 4.53 6.22 -14.65
CA VAL A 96 3.13 5.76 -14.50
C VAL A 96 2.18 6.96 -14.41
N LEU A 97 2.55 7.99 -13.63
CA LEU A 97 1.81 9.24 -13.53
C LEU A 97 1.71 9.95 -14.88
N ALA A 98 2.83 10.06 -15.62
CA ALA A 98 2.86 10.68 -16.94
C ALA A 98 2.00 9.93 -17.96
N LEU A 99 2.04 8.60 -17.96
CA LEU A 99 1.18 7.77 -18.82
C LEU A 99 -0.31 7.95 -18.47
N ALA A 100 -0.65 7.97 -17.20
CA ALA A 100 -2.02 8.21 -16.75
C ALA A 100 -2.50 9.61 -17.19
N MET A 101 -1.63 10.63 -17.10
CA MET A 101 -1.93 11.98 -17.58
C MET A 101 -2.21 12.01 -19.09
N VAL A 102 -1.41 11.33 -19.89
CA VAL A 102 -1.59 11.28 -21.37
C VAL A 102 -2.91 10.62 -21.75
N ILE A 103 -3.33 9.58 -21.03
CA ILE A 103 -4.53 8.79 -21.37
C ILE A 103 -5.81 9.42 -20.81
N ILE A 104 -5.75 9.93 -19.55
CA ILE A 104 -6.93 10.34 -18.79
C ILE A 104 -7.05 11.87 -18.74
N GLY A 105 -5.94 12.60 -18.87
CA GLY A 105 -5.87 14.06 -18.73
C GLY A 105 -5.12 14.50 -17.47
N ILE A 106 -5.26 15.78 -17.10
CA ILE A 106 -4.56 16.43 -15.99
C ILE A 106 -5.45 16.43 -14.73
N GLY A 107 -4.85 16.33 -13.55
CA GLY A 107 -5.50 16.51 -12.24
C GLY A 107 -5.62 15.24 -11.42
N ASP A 108 -6.58 15.21 -10.47
CA ASP A 108 -6.70 14.17 -9.44
C ASP A 108 -7.06 12.78 -10.00
N ARG A 109 -7.86 12.72 -11.06
CA ARG A 109 -8.29 11.43 -11.64
C ARG A 109 -7.12 10.58 -12.14
N PRO A 110 -6.22 11.07 -13.01
CA PRO A 110 -5.04 10.30 -13.41
C PRO A 110 -4.10 10.02 -12.24
N ALA A 111 -4.00 10.93 -11.26
CA ALA A 111 -3.22 10.71 -10.05
C ALA A 111 -3.74 9.52 -9.24
N VAL A 112 -5.05 9.46 -8.97
CA VAL A 112 -5.68 8.34 -8.26
C VAL A 112 -5.47 7.02 -9.00
N VAL A 113 -5.62 7.00 -10.33
CA VAL A 113 -5.41 5.79 -11.14
C VAL A 113 -3.95 5.33 -11.10
N ALA A 114 -3.00 6.23 -11.22
CA ALA A 114 -1.57 5.88 -11.15
C ALA A 114 -1.17 5.35 -9.77
N LEU A 115 -1.63 6.01 -8.70
CA LEU A 115 -1.41 5.59 -7.32
C LEU A 115 -2.10 4.26 -7.00
N PHE A 116 -3.30 4.04 -7.53
CA PHE A 116 -4.01 2.76 -7.47
C PHE A 116 -3.18 1.63 -8.11
N LEU A 117 -2.68 1.81 -9.33
CA LEU A 117 -1.88 0.81 -10.03
C LEU A 117 -0.58 0.48 -9.28
N ALA A 118 0.10 1.49 -8.74
CA ALA A 118 1.32 1.31 -7.95
C ALA A 118 1.07 0.51 -6.65
N SER A 119 -0.09 0.70 -6.02
CA SER A 119 -0.47 0.04 -4.78
C SER A 119 -1.09 -1.35 -4.98
N LEU A 120 -1.65 -1.60 -6.17
CA LEU A 120 -2.37 -2.83 -6.48
C LEU A 120 -1.47 -4.07 -6.40
N LEU A 121 -0.27 -3.99 -6.98
CA LEU A 121 0.64 -5.12 -7.08
C LEU A 121 1.06 -5.69 -5.71
N PRO A 122 1.56 -4.89 -4.74
CA PRO A 122 1.92 -5.42 -3.43
C PRO A 122 0.76 -6.13 -2.74
N ILE A 123 -0.47 -5.62 -2.89
CA ILE A 123 -1.68 -6.20 -2.29
C ILE A 123 -2.02 -7.54 -2.95
N VAL A 124 -2.10 -7.59 -4.28
CA VAL A 124 -2.40 -8.82 -5.03
C VAL A 124 -1.38 -9.91 -4.72
N ARG A 125 -0.08 -9.56 -4.82
CA ARG A 125 1.02 -10.50 -4.62
C ARG A 125 1.04 -11.09 -3.21
N ASN A 126 0.89 -10.23 -2.18
CA ASN A 126 0.93 -10.70 -0.80
C ASN A 126 -0.35 -11.45 -0.43
N THR A 127 -1.51 -11.09 -0.98
CA THR A 127 -2.74 -11.86 -0.81
C THR A 127 -2.61 -13.25 -1.43
N TYR A 128 -2.13 -13.33 -2.66
CA TYR A 128 -1.85 -14.60 -3.34
C TYR A 128 -0.84 -15.45 -2.55
N ALA A 129 0.31 -14.89 -2.18
CA ALA A 129 1.35 -15.61 -1.46
C ALA A 129 0.88 -16.05 -0.07
N GLY A 130 0.16 -15.20 0.66
CA GLY A 130 -0.38 -15.51 1.98
C GLY A 130 -1.34 -16.71 1.95
N LEU A 131 -2.25 -16.73 0.97
CA LEU A 131 -3.18 -17.87 0.82
C LEU A 131 -2.47 -19.16 0.38
N ARG A 132 -1.40 -19.04 -0.40
CA ARG A 132 -0.58 -20.19 -0.83
C ARG A 132 0.36 -20.71 0.25
N SER A 133 0.66 -19.91 1.27
CA SER A 133 1.52 -20.31 2.39
C SER A 133 0.77 -21.01 3.53
N VAL A 134 -0.56 -21.09 3.45
CA VAL A 134 -1.35 -21.84 4.45
C VAL A 134 -0.94 -23.30 4.43
N PRO A 135 -0.61 -23.90 5.61
CA PRO A 135 -0.17 -25.28 5.69
C PRO A 135 -1.19 -26.25 5.05
N PRO A 136 -0.76 -27.15 4.14
CA PRO A 136 -1.65 -28.11 3.48
C PRO A 136 -2.46 -28.96 4.46
N ALA A 137 -1.86 -29.33 5.59
CA ALA A 137 -2.53 -30.10 6.64
C ALA A 137 -3.80 -29.41 7.19
N LEU A 138 -3.79 -28.07 7.32
CA LEU A 138 -4.98 -27.33 7.75
C LEU A 138 -6.07 -27.36 6.68
N VAL A 139 -5.67 -27.27 5.41
CA VAL A 139 -6.61 -27.34 4.27
C VAL A 139 -7.22 -28.74 4.15
N GLU A 140 -6.40 -29.79 4.32
CA GLU A 140 -6.85 -31.19 4.32
C GLU A 140 -7.79 -31.48 5.49
N ALA A 141 -7.44 -31.04 6.71
CA ALA A 141 -8.31 -31.20 7.88
C ALA A 141 -9.66 -30.52 7.67
N ALA A 142 -9.68 -29.30 7.13
CA ALA A 142 -10.90 -28.58 6.80
C ALA A 142 -11.78 -29.32 5.78
N ASN A 143 -11.14 -29.94 4.75
CA ASN A 143 -11.84 -30.77 3.79
C ASN A 143 -12.39 -32.05 4.44
N GLY A 144 -11.59 -32.69 5.33
CA GLY A 144 -11.97 -33.91 6.03
C GLY A 144 -13.20 -33.78 6.93
N ILE A 145 -13.42 -32.61 7.52
CA ILE A 145 -14.62 -32.29 8.31
C ILE A 145 -15.78 -31.73 7.45
N GLY A 146 -15.66 -31.78 6.12
CA GLY A 146 -16.74 -31.42 5.19
C GLY A 146 -16.94 -29.93 4.96
N MET A 147 -15.95 -29.06 5.23
CA MET A 147 -16.06 -27.63 4.93
C MET A 147 -16.21 -27.36 3.44
N THR A 148 -17.17 -26.52 3.08
CA THR A 148 -17.25 -25.99 1.70
C THR A 148 -16.05 -25.08 1.40
N ALA A 149 -15.76 -24.84 0.13
CA ALA A 149 -14.66 -23.97 -0.29
C ALA A 149 -14.75 -22.54 0.30
N GLY A 150 -15.98 -22.02 0.44
CA GLY A 150 -16.21 -20.71 1.06
C GLY A 150 -15.99 -20.70 2.57
N GLN A 151 -16.41 -21.73 3.28
CA GLN A 151 -16.16 -21.90 4.71
C GLN A 151 -14.66 -22.04 4.98
N ARG A 152 -13.99 -22.89 4.23
CA ARG A 152 -12.54 -23.08 4.32
C ARG A 152 -11.78 -21.76 4.07
N LEU A 153 -12.16 -21.02 3.01
CA LEU A 153 -11.54 -19.72 2.75
C LEU A 153 -11.68 -18.75 3.94
N ARG A 154 -12.89 -18.60 4.48
CA ARG A 154 -13.16 -17.60 5.52
C ARG A 154 -12.67 -18.00 6.90
N GLN A 155 -12.71 -19.29 7.24
CA GLN A 155 -12.46 -19.78 8.61
C GLN A 155 -11.04 -20.34 8.78
N VAL A 156 -10.39 -20.77 7.70
CA VAL A 156 -9.06 -21.38 7.75
C VAL A 156 -8.04 -20.59 6.95
N GLU A 157 -8.27 -20.41 5.64
CA GLU A 157 -7.24 -19.84 4.76
C GLU A 157 -7.01 -18.36 5.04
N LEU A 158 -8.06 -17.53 5.05
CA LEU A 158 -7.91 -16.08 5.27
C LEU A 158 -7.31 -15.74 6.64
N PRO A 159 -7.76 -16.29 7.77
CA PRO A 159 -7.16 -15.98 9.07
C PRO A 159 -5.68 -16.29 9.13
N ASN A 160 -5.24 -17.40 8.53
CA ASN A 160 -3.83 -17.78 8.48
C ASN A 160 -3.03 -16.92 7.49
N ALA A 161 -3.65 -16.40 6.44
CA ALA A 161 -3.00 -15.55 5.45
C ALA A 161 -2.92 -14.07 5.85
N LEU A 162 -3.75 -13.62 6.81
CA LEU A 162 -3.85 -12.21 7.23
C LEU A 162 -2.50 -11.53 7.52
N PRO A 163 -1.55 -12.14 8.25
CA PRO A 163 -0.27 -11.48 8.51
C PRO A 163 0.49 -11.11 7.23
N VAL A 164 0.43 -11.97 6.21
CA VAL A 164 1.09 -11.73 4.92
C VAL A 164 0.31 -10.73 4.09
N ILE A 165 -1.03 -10.78 4.11
CA ILE A 165 -1.89 -9.80 3.44
C ILE A 165 -1.64 -8.40 4.01
N PHE A 166 -1.62 -8.25 5.34
CA PHE A 166 -1.32 -6.97 5.98
C PHE A 166 0.09 -6.46 5.70
N ALA A 167 1.07 -7.34 5.52
CA ALA A 167 2.40 -6.93 5.07
C ALA A 167 2.33 -6.28 3.68
N GLY A 168 1.55 -6.85 2.76
CA GLY A 168 1.30 -6.27 1.43
C GLY A 168 0.59 -4.92 1.49
N VAL A 169 -0.44 -4.79 2.33
CA VAL A 169 -1.17 -3.52 2.55
C VAL A 169 -0.23 -2.45 3.09
N ARG A 170 0.64 -2.79 4.04
CA ARG A 170 1.64 -1.85 4.60
C ARG A 170 2.61 -1.36 3.54
N ILE A 171 3.11 -2.25 2.70
CA ILE A 171 4.01 -1.89 1.58
C ILE A 171 3.29 -0.98 0.60
N ALA A 172 2.07 -1.33 0.21
CA ALA A 172 1.24 -0.52 -0.68
C ALA A 172 0.99 0.88 -0.12
N MET A 173 0.66 0.99 1.17
CA MET A 173 0.46 2.27 1.85
C MET A 173 1.74 3.12 1.84
N ALA A 174 2.89 2.53 2.14
CA ALA A 174 4.16 3.25 2.14
C ALA A 174 4.52 3.78 0.74
N ILE A 175 4.31 2.97 -0.30
CA ILE A 175 4.51 3.39 -1.70
C ILE A 175 3.54 4.51 -2.05
N ASN A 176 2.26 4.38 -1.72
CA ASN A 176 1.21 5.32 -2.06
C ASN A 176 1.45 6.69 -1.43
N VAL A 177 1.65 6.72 -0.10
CA VAL A 177 1.96 7.96 0.63
C VAL A 177 3.24 8.62 0.11
N GLY A 178 4.28 7.82 -0.17
CA GLY A 178 5.56 8.35 -0.67
C GLY A 178 5.53 8.81 -2.12
N THR A 179 4.59 8.30 -2.94
CA THR A 179 4.46 8.66 -4.36
C THR A 179 3.46 9.79 -4.59
N ALA A 180 2.44 9.92 -3.73
CA ALA A 180 1.40 10.94 -3.86
C ALA A 180 1.93 12.38 -3.98
N PRO A 181 3.06 12.79 -3.36
CA PRO A 181 3.64 14.12 -3.61
C PRO A 181 3.97 14.37 -5.08
N LEU A 182 4.35 13.34 -5.85
CA LEU A 182 4.67 13.50 -7.28
C LEU A 182 3.45 13.82 -8.15
N ALA A 183 2.24 13.66 -7.61
CA ALA A 183 1.01 13.93 -8.35
C ALA A 183 0.84 15.41 -8.74
N PHE A 184 1.51 16.33 -8.03
CA PHE A 184 1.50 17.76 -8.41
C PHE A 184 2.06 17.99 -9.82
N LEU A 185 3.01 17.17 -10.27
CA LEU A 185 3.61 17.28 -11.62
C LEU A 185 2.60 17.03 -12.74
N ILE A 186 1.48 16.42 -12.45
CA ILE A 186 0.38 16.17 -13.37
C ILE A 186 -0.88 16.98 -13.04
N GLY A 187 -0.73 18.03 -12.21
CA GLY A 187 -1.79 18.99 -11.86
C GLY A 187 -2.76 18.51 -10.79
N ALA A 188 -2.39 17.52 -9.96
CA ALA A 188 -3.14 17.14 -8.78
C ALA A 188 -2.54 17.82 -7.55
N SER A 189 -3.38 18.36 -6.67
CA SER A 189 -2.89 19.03 -5.45
C SER A 189 -2.43 18.01 -4.39
N SER A 190 -1.21 18.20 -3.92
CA SER A 190 -0.62 17.35 -2.88
C SER A 190 0.57 18.05 -2.20
N TYR A 191 1.17 17.41 -1.19
CA TYR A 191 2.39 17.95 -0.54
C TYR A 191 3.62 18.09 -1.45
N GLY A 192 3.49 17.88 -2.74
CA GLY A 192 4.56 18.11 -3.72
C GLY A 192 4.64 19.55 -4.23
N GLU A 193 3.62 20.38 -3.97
CA GLU A 193 3.58 21.80 -4.31
C GLU A 193 4.46 22.59 -3.29
#